data_b90a5c9d891e8c5763454268b9fe2ad3
#
_entry.id   b90a5c9d891e8c5763454268b9fe2ad3
#
_cell.length_a   1.000
_cell.length_b   1.000
_cell.length_c   1.000
_cell.angle_alpha   90.00
_cell.angle_beta   90.00
_cell.angle_gamma   90.00
#
_symmetry.space_group_name_H-M   'P 1'
#
loop_
_entity.id
_entity.type
_entity.pdbx_description
1 polymer ?
#
loop_
_entity_poly.entity_id
_entity_poly.type
_entity_poly.pdbx_seq_one_letter_code
_entity_poly.pdbx_strand_id
1 'polypeptide(L)'
;MTDRPSARMKQRLNIWLSLPVAAILIYTVATIFSVSIKDGKRWQSLANAQQLKSTAVSASRGTIYDSNGTVLSQSATVYTVYADPLMLKEKLDDNDKKIEELKGYIAKEDDASKKATYQQRLDATKSGDECLDELVEFLALNLEIDTNTVREKLTKTDTQYIVLKKEVEKTVSTAIEDKLTELGIDGVRCDPTTRRLYPQNTLASVVLGHTDYEGNGIYGLEAYYDDYLSGIDGRIITAKASDGTEIPYRYKQSYDAQDGDDLNLNIDANIQYILEKELAKAVKENQPTDRACGIIMNPKTGQIYAMATSD
;
A
#
# COMPACT_ATOMS: atom_id res chain seq x y z
N MET A 1 77.07 -4.57 -32.43
CA MET A 1 76.79 -3.18 -32.89
C MET A 1 75.31 -2.98 -32.84
N THR A 2 74.78 -2.33 -31.80
CA THR A 2 73.36 -2.00 -31.69
C THR A 2 73.15 -0.65 -32.35
N ASP A 3 72.60 -0.66 -33.57
CA ASP A 3 72.23 0.56 -34.29
C ASP A 3 71.25 1.40 -33.46
N ARG A 4 71.69 2.54 -32.95
CA ARG A 4 70.81 3.51 -32.28
C ARG A 4 69.93 4.19 -33.33
N PRO A 5 68.61 4.15 -33.23
CA PRO A 5 67.73 4.72 -34.23
C PRO A 5 68.00 6.23 -34.40
N SER A 6 68.10 6.71 -35.66
CA SER A 6 68.32 8.09 -35.97
C SER A 6 67.23 9.04 -35.44
N ALA A 7 67.59 10.30 -35.15
CA ALA A 7 66.64 11.29 -34.61
C ALA A 7 65.35 11.44 -35.48
N ARG A 8 65.50 11.35 -36.81
CA ARG A 8 64.41 11.40 -37.79
C ARG A 8 63.45 10.16 -37.66
N MET A 9 64.04 8.99 -37.34
CA MET A 9 63.25 7.75 -37.16
C MET A 9 62.46 7.79 -35.86
N LYS A 10 63.01 8.31 -34.77
CA LYS A 10 62.34 8.57 -33.52
C LYS A 10 61.18 9.58 -33.65
N GLN A 11 61.41 10.68 -34.41
CA GLN A 11 60.34 11.65 -34.67
C GLN A 11 59.22 11.07 -35.50
N ARG A 12 59.45 10.28 -36.51
CA ARG A 12 58.44 9.60 -37.31
C ARG A 12 57.65 8.59 -36.46
N LEU A 13 58.36 7.82 -35.64
CA LEU A 13 57.72 6.85 -34.74
C LEU A 13 56.81 7.55 -33.70
N ASN A 14 57.29 8.68 -33.14
CA ASN A 14 56.45 9.45 -32.19
C ASN A 14 55.21 10.05 -32.87
N ILE A 15 55.31 10.55 -34.09
CA ILE A 15 54.18 11.06 -34.86
C ILE A 15 53.20 9.92 -35.18
N TRP A 16 53.69 8.75 -35.60
CA TRP A 16 52.86 7.60 -35.89
C TRP A 16 52.15 7.04 -34.62
N LEU A 17 52.78 7.16 -33.45
CA LEU A 17 52.21 6.73 -32.20
C LEU A 17 51.23 7.78 -31.59
N SER A 18 51.57 9.09 -31.75
CA SER A 18 50.74 10.17 -31.19
C SER A 18 49.44 10.41 -31.96
N LEU A 19 49.42 10.17 -33.28
CA LEU A 19 48.22 10.35 -34.12
C LEU A 19 47.02 9.47 -33.70
N PRO A 20 47.18 8.14 -33.52
CA PRO A 20 46.07 7.31 -33.04
C PRO A 20 45.65 7.65 -31.61
N VAL A 21 46.58 8.01 -30.72
CA VAL A 21 46.27 8.43 -29.37
C VAL A 21 45.45 9.72 -29.37
N ALA A 22 45.84 10.71 -30.19
CA ALA A 22 45.08 11.94 -30.35
C ALA A 22 43.68 11.69 -30.96
N ALA A 23 43.58 10.78 -31.94
CA ALA A 23 42.33 10.41 -32.56
C ALA A 23 41.35 9.73 -31.54
N ILE A 24 41.86 8.83 -30.69
CA ILE A 24 41.10 8.20 -29.63
C ILE A 24 40.65 9.26 -28.62
N LEU A 25 41.48 10.19 -28.24
CA LEU A 25 41.16 11.23 -27.27
C LEU A 25 40.10 12.19 -27.83
N ILE A 26 40.17 12.58 -29.10
CA ILE A 26 39.15 13.38 -29.78
C ILE A 26 37.83 12.60 -29.84
N TYR A 27 37.88 11.31 -30.19
CA TYR A 27 36.69 10.45 -30.24
C TYR A 27 36.02 10.32 -28.85
N THR A 28 36.80 10.11 -27.79
CA THR A 28 36.26 10.02 -26.43
C THR A 28 35.63 11.35 -25.97
N VAL A 29 36.28 12.47 -26.26
CA VAL A 29 35.73 13.80 -25.95
C VAL A 29 34.42 14.05 -26.73
N ALA A 30 34.38 13.69 -28.02
CA ALA A 30 33.19 13.84 -28.85
C ALA A 30 32.02 12.94 -28.37
N THR A 31 32.32 11.71 -27.94
CA THR A 31 31.31 10.81 -27.36
C THR A 31 30.79 11.31 -26.02
N ILE A 32 31.66 11.76 -25.13
CA ILE A 32 31.27 12.37 -23.85
C ILE A 32 30.39 13.62 -24.09
N PHE A 33 30.79 14.47 -25.02
CA PHE A 33 30.00 15.65 -25.40
C PHE A 33 28.61 15.28 -25.93
N SER A 34 28.54 14.29 -26.83
CA SER A 34 27.28 13.80 -27.38
C SER A 34 26.37 13.26 -26.29
N VAL A 35 26.88 12.37 -25.44
CA VAL A 35 26.09 11.74 -24.36
C VAL A 35 25.66 12.74 -23.27
N SER A 36 26.58 13.65 -22.89
CA SER A 36 26.32 14.58 -21.78
C SER A 36 25.48 15.80 -22.18
N ILE A 37 25.65 16.32 -23.39
CA ILE A 37 24.98 17.56 -23.80
C ILE A 37 23.83 17.30 -24.76
N LYS A 38 24.05 16.49 -25.80
CA LYS A 38 23.01 16.22 -26.79
C LYS A 38 21.91 15.30 -26.26
N ASP A 39 22.30 14.21 -25.61
CA ASP A 39 21.39 13.21 -25.07
C ASP A 39 21.14 13.38 -23.55
N GLY A 40 21.77 14.35 -22.89
CA GLY A 40 21.71 14.56 -21.44
C GLY A 40 20.29 14.71 -20.92
N LYS A 41 19.42 15.45 -21.61
CA LYS A 41 18.01 15.58 -21.22
C LYS A 41 17.24 14.26 -21.30
N ARG A 42 17.55 13.44 -22.30
CA ARG A 42 16.93 12.12 -22.47
C ARG A 42 17.37 11.16 -21.36
N TRP A 43 18.66 11.11 -21.05
CA TRP A 43 19.17 10.29 -19.95
C TRP A 43 18.68 10.76 -18.59
N GLN A 44 18.57 12.07 -18.40
CA GLN A 44 18.02 12.64 -17.19
C GLN A 44 16.51 12.31 -17.02
N SER A 45 15.74 12.35 -18.12
CA SER A 45 14.31 11.95 -18.06
C SER A 45 14.14 10.45 -17.78
N LEU A 46 14.99 9.60 -18.36
CA LEU A 46 14.96 8.16 -18.09
C LEU A 46 15.39 7.85 -16.64
N ALA A 47 16.43 8.51 -16.14
CA ALA A 47 16.87 8.37 -14.75
C ALA A 47 15.78 8.84 -13.77
N ASN A 48 15.14 9.99 -14.06
CA ASN A 48 14.03 10.48 -13.24
C ASN A 48 12.84 9.51 -13.28
N ALA A 49 12.51 8.95 -14.44
CA ALA A 49 11.42 7.98 -14.55
C ALA A 49 11.68 6.68 -13.76
N GLN A 50 12.93 6.26 -13.62
CA GLN A 50 13.32 5.10 -12.81
C GLN A 50 13.39 5.42 -11.31
N GLN A 51 13.70 6.66 -10.95
CA GLN A 51 13.87 7.07 -9.55
C GLN A 51 12.56 7.60 -8.92
N LEU A 52 11.59 8.05 -9.73
CA LEU A 52 10.34 8.57 -9.21
C LEU A 52 9.35 7.44 -8.97
N LYS A 53 8.96 7.25 -7.73
CA LYS A 53 7.82 6.41 -7.35
C LYS A 53 6.60 7.31 -7.11
N SER A 54 5.51 6.99 -7.81
CA SER A 54 4.20 7.59 -7.55
C SER A 54 3.40 6.64 -6.65
N THR A 55 3.00 7.13 -5.49
CA THR A 55 2.09 6.43 -4.59
C THR A 55 0.74 7.14 -4.66
N ALA A 56 -0.32 6.41 -5.01
CA ALA A 56 -1.67 6.94 -4.99
C ALA A 56 -2.11 7.18 -3.54
N VAL A 57 -2.86 8.25 -3.33
CA VAL A 57 -3.56 8.56 -2.07
C VAL A 57 -5.03 8.56 -2.42
N SER A 58 -5.74 7.51 -2.00
CA SER A 58 -7.14 7.35 -2.34
C SER A 58 -8.00 8.47 -1.74
N ALA A 59 -8.89 9.01 -2.56
CA ALA A 59 -9.95 9.92 -2.12
C ALA A 59 -10.96 9.16 -1.25
N SER A 60 -11.57 9.86 -0.30
CA SER A 60 -12.72 9.31 0.44
C SER A 60 -13.97 9.47 -0.42
N ARG A 61 -14.70 8.36 -0.61
CA ARG A 61 -16.00 8.39 -1.29
C ARG A 61 -17.02 9.12 -0.45
N GLY A 62 -17.79 10.04 -1.03
CA GLY A 62 -18.81 10.86 -0.38
C GLY A 62 -19.86 10.02 0.35
N THR A 63 -20.47 10.61 1.36
CA THR A 63 -21.48 9.96 2.22
C THR A 63 -22.88 10.14 1.62
N ILE A 64 -23.72 9.11 1.77
CA ILE A 64 -25.14 9.19 1.38
C ILE A 64 -25.97 9.31 2.66
N TYR A 65 -26.76 10.39 2.71
CA TYR A 65 -27.66 10.72 3.82
C TYR A 65 -29.12 10.59 3.40
N ASP A 66 -29.97 10.29 4.39
CA ASP A 66 -31.41 10.43 4.25
C ASP A 66 -31.84 11.90 4.35
N SER A 67 -33.14 12.16 4.24
CA SER A 67 -33.74 13.51 4.35
C SER A 67 -33.55 14.18 5.73
N ASN A 68 -33.20 13.44 6.76
CA ASN A 68 -33.00 13.88 8.14
C ASN A 68 -31.52 13.95 8.54
N GLY A 69 -30.60 13.65 7.61
CA GLY A 69 -29.17 13.62 7.88
C GLY A 69 -28.69 12.29 8.50
N THR A 70 -29.52 11.22 8.47
CA THR A 70 -29.09 9.90 8.89
C THR A 70 -28.18 9.30 7.85
N VAL A 71 -27.03 8.74 8.26
CA VAL A 71 -26.09 8.09 7.36
C VAL A 71 -26.66 6.77 6.86
N LEU A 72 -26.83 6.68 5.55
CA LEU A 72 -27.25 5.45 4.85
C LEU A 72 -26.06 4.68 4.31
N SER A 73 -25.05 5.38 3.81
CA SER A 73 -23.81 4.79 3.31
C SER A 73 -22.64 5.73 3.54
N GLN A 74 -21.51 5.23 4.05
CA GLN A 74 -20.29 6.00 4.27
C GLN A 74 -19.05 5.17 4.02
N SER A 75 -17.93 5.84 3.74
CA SER A 75 -16.63 5.21 3.61
C SER A 75 -15.92 5.14 4.97
N ALA A 76 -15.27 4.02 5.23
CA ALA A 76 -14.40 3.87 6.40
C ALA A 76 -13.03 3.36 5.95
N THR A 77 -11.97 3.87 6.59
CA THR A 77 -10.62 3.38 6.38
C THR A 77 -10.46 2.06 7.12
N VAL A 78 -10.11 1.04 6.38
CA VAL A 78 -9.71 -0.29 6.86
C VAL A 78 -8.30 -0.58 6.36
N TYR A 79 -7.67 -1.64 6.86
CA TYR A 79 -6.30 -1.98 6.50
C TYR A 79 -6.22 -3.37 5.89
N THR A 80 -5.41 -3.51 4.87
CA THR A 80 -5.00 -4.81 4.34
C THR A 80 -3.65 -5.16 4.93
N VAL A 81 -3.60 -6.23 5.72
CA VAL A 81 -2.36 -6.75 6.30
C VAL A 81 -1.73 -7.72 5.32
N TYR A 82 -0.50 -7.44 4.93
CA TYR A 82 0.28 -8.32 4.06
C TYR A 82 1.69 -8.53 4.61
N ALA A 83 2.31 -9.61 4.18
CA ALA A 83 3.68 -9.96 4.53
C ALA A 83 4.59 -9.97 3.31
N ASP A 84 5.84 -9.56 3.52
CA ASP A 84 7.00 -9.82 2.66
C ASP A 84 7.89 -10.87 3.36
N PRO A 85 7.73 -12.16 3.03
CA PRO A 85 8.47 -13.22 3.71
C PRO A 85 9.97 -13.17 3.47
N LEU A 86 10.43 -12.62 2.33
CA LEU A 86 11.86 -12.47 2.05
C LEU A 86 12.48 -11.42 2.97
N MET A 87 11.84 -10.26 3.10
CA MET A 87 12.27 -9.20 4.00
C MET A 87 12.23 -9.64 5.47
N LEU A 88 11.16 -10.34 5.86
CA LEU A 88 11.04 -10.90 7.20
C LEU A 88 12.19 -11.87 7.51
N LYS A 89 12.47 -12.82 6.60
CA LYS A 89 13.57 -13.76 6.77
C LYS A 89 14.92 -13.06 6.90
N GLU A 90 15.21 -12.06 6.05
CA GLU A 90 16.44 -11.28 6.15
C GLU A 90 16.62 -10.66 7.53
N LYS A 91 15.54 -10.08 8.11
CA LYS A 91 15.57 -9.48 9.44
C LYS A 91 15.72 -10.51 10.57
N LEU A 92 15.11 -11.67 10.45
CA LEU A 92 15.28 -12.78 11.40
C LEU A 92 16.72 -13.33 11.36
N ASP A 93 17.27 -13.55 10.16
CA ASP A 93 18.67 -13.97 9.97
C ASP A 93 19.67 -12.93 10.52
N ASP A 94 19.38 -11.63 10.42
CA ASP A 94 20.19 -10.55 11.00
C ASP A 94 20.18 -10.57 12.51
N ASN A 95 19.07 -10.93 13.16
CA ASN A 95 19.03 -11.09 14.61
C ASN A 95 19.91 -12.26 15.06
N ASP A 96 19.86 -13.39 14.36
CA ASP A 96 20.71 -14.55 14.67
C ASP A 96 22.20 -14.23 14.48
N LYS A 97 22.57 -13.50 13.44
CA LYS A 97 23.95 -13.00 13.25
C LYS A 97 24.40 -12.11 14.42
N LYS A 98 23.54 -11.16 14.86
CA LYS A 98 23.84 -10.30 16.02
C LYS A 98 24.09 -11.13 17.29
N ILE A 99 23.30 -12.18 17.51
CA ILE A 99 23.47 -13.10 18.64
C ILE A 99 24.82 -13.80 18.56
N GLU A 100 25.21 -14.31 17.37
CA GLU A 100 26.51 -14.94 17.18
C GLU A 100 27.68 -13.96 17.39
N GLU A 101 27.57 -12.75 16.89
CA GLU A 101 28.55 -11.69 17.10
C GLU A 101 28.70 -11.35 18.59
N LEU A 102 27.59 -11.17 19.31
CA LEU A 102 27.61 -10.90 20.75
C LEU A 102 28.26 -12.04 21.53
N LYS A 103 27.95 -13.30 21.21
CA LYS A 103 28.61 -14.48 21.80
C LYS A 103 30.11 -14.45 21.50
N GLY A 104 30.51 -14.08 20.28
CA GLY A 104 31.90 -13.92 19.90
C GLY A 104 32.64 -12.82 20.66
N TYR A 105 32.00 -11.69 20.94
CA TYR A 105 32.55 -10.61 21.76
C TYR A 105 32.69 -11.04 23.23
N ILE A 106 31.68 -11.69 23.79
CA ILE A 106 31.72 -12.21 25.17
C ILE A 106 32.88 -13.20 25.39
N ALA A 107 33.15 -14.04 24.38
CA ALA A 107 34.21 -15.04 24.45
C ALA A 107 35.62 -14.43 24.34
N LYS A 108 35.78 -13.26 23.74
CA LYS A 108 37.07 -12.61 23.48
C LYS A 108 37.38 -11.46 24.44
N GLU A 109 36.38 -10.97 25.17
CA GLU A 109 36.52 -9.81 26.08
C GLU A 109 37.00 -10.25 27.48
N ASP A 110 38.08 -9.67 27.96
CA ASP A 110 38.65 -9.93 29.26
C ASP A 110 38.13 -8.94 30.35
N ASP A 111 37.59 -7.77 29.91
CA ASP A 111 37.03 -6.76 30.82
C ASP A 111 35.63 -7.19 31.32
N ALA A 112 35.53 -7.44 32.61
CA ALA A 112 34.30 -7.89 33.27
C ALA A 112 33.10 -6.93 33.07
N SER A 113 33.33 -5.60 33.00
CA SER A 113 32.30 -4.59 32.85
C SER A 113 31.72 -4.62 31.43
N LYS A 114 32.58 -4.73 30.39
CA LYS A 114 32.15 -4.83 29.00
C LYS A 114 31.49 -6.17 28.73
N LYS A 115 32.01 -7.25 29.30
CA LYS A 115 31.44 -8.58 29.22
C LYS A 115 29.99 -8.62 29.75
N ALA A 116 29.78 -7.98 30.93
CA ALA A 116 28.45 -7.83 31.51
C ALA A 116 27.48 -7.03 30.57
N THR A 117 27.99 -5.98 29.93
CA THR A 117 27.20 -5.18 28.97
C THR A 117 26.81 -5.99 27.72
N TYR A 118 27.74 -6.80 27.18
CA TYR A 118 27.44 -7.68 26.06
C TYR A 118 26.46 -8.79 26.44
N GLN A 119 26.60 -9.35 27.66
CA GLN A 119 25.66 -10.35 28.18
C GLN A 119 24.26 -9.76 28.31
N GLN A 120 24.11 -8.56 28.86
CA GLN A 120 22.83 -7.88 28.99
C GLN A 120 22.19 -7.63 27.62
N ARG A 121 22.99 -7.28 26.61
CA ARG A 121 22.49 -7.13 25.21
C ARG A 121 22.08 -8.47 24.59
N LEU A 122 22.84 -9.52 24.85
CA LEU A 122 22.52 -10.87 24.39
C LEU A 122 21.20 -11.35 24.98
N ASP A 123 21.01 -11.16 26.30
CA ASP A 123 19.79 -11.55 27.01
C ASP A 123 18.56 -10.74 26.57
N ALA A 124 18.77 -9.53 26.04
CA ALA A 124 17.72 -8.67 25.50
C ALA A 124 17.40 -8.94 24.00
N THR A 125 18.23 -9.69 23.29
CA THR A 125 18.06 -9.97 21.87
C THR A 125 17.42 -11.35 21.69
N LYS A 126 16.22 -11.39 21.12
CA LYS A 126 15.52 -12.64 20.79
C LYS A 126 16.10 -13.25 19.50
N SER A 127 16.15 -14.57 19.44
CA SER A 127 16.54 -15.29 18.22
C SER A 127 15.50 -15.08 17.09
N GLY A 128 15.92 -15.33 15.86
CA GLY A 128 15.01 -15.26 14.71
C GLY A 128 13.79 -16.17 14.86
N ASP A 129 14.00 -17.39 15.33
CA ASP A 129 12.91 -18.35 15.56
C ASP A 129 11.95 -17.89 16.66
N GLU A 130 12.48 -17.39 17.80
CA GLU A 130 11.64 -16.86 18.89
C GLU A 130 10.82 -15.63 18.43
N CYS A 131 11.43 -14.73 17.65
CA CYS A 131 10.71 -13.58 17.08
C CYS A 131 9.61 -14.04 16.11
N LEU A 132 9.88 -15.03 15.27
CA LEU A 132 8.92 -15.59 14.34
C LEU A 132 7.74 -16.25 15.06
N ASP A 133 8.00 -17.07 16.07
CA ASP A 133 6.97 -17.76 16.84
C ASP A 133 6.05 -16.76 17.54
N GLU A 134 6.63 -15.75 18.20
CA GLU A 134 5.86 -14.69 18.88
C GLU A 134 5.04 -13.85 17.90
N LEU A 135 5.61 -13.52 16.73
CA LEU A 135 4.89 -12.79 15.68
C LEU A 135 3.73 -13.62 15.11
N VAL A 136 3.95 -14.92 14.88
CA VAL A 136 2.93 -15.85 14.37
C VAL A 136 1.75 -15.94 15.34
N GLU A 137 2.03 -16.14 16.64
CA GLU A 137 0.98 -16.21 17.66
C GLU A 137 0.21 -14.89 17.77
N PHE A 138 0.93 -13.76 17.78
CA PHE A 138 0.31 -12.45 17.83
C PHE A 138 -0.60 -12.16 16.62
N LEU A 139 -0.12 -12.45 15.41
CA LEU A 139 -0.89 -12.25 14.19
C LEU A 139 -2.10 -13.22 14.11
N ALA A 140 -1.92 -14.49 14.50
CA ALA A 140 -3.00 -15.47 14.51
C ALA A 140 -4.15 -15.02 15.43
N LEU A 141 -3.83 -14.52 16.62
CA LEU A 141 -4.80 -14.03 17.59
C LEU A 141 -5.54 -12.77 17.09
N ASN A 142 -4.78 -11.75 16.65
CA ASN A 142 -5.38 -10.45 16.29
C ASN A 142 -6.07 -10.47 14.92
N LEU A 143 -5.63 -11.33 14.01
CA LEU A 143 -6.25 -11.48 12.70
C LEU A 143 -7.29 -12.61 12.66
N GLU A 144 -7.47 -13.37 13.74
CA GLU A 144 -8.39 -14.53 13.81
C GLU A 144 -8.12 -15.54 12.67
N ILE A 145 -6.85 -15.84 12.43
CA ILE A 145 -6.39 -16.80 11.42
C ILE A 145 -5.71 -17.96 12.15
N ASP A 146 -5.81 -19.17 11.60
CA ASP A 146 -5.10 -20.32 12.13
C ASP A 146 -3.57 -20.10 12.15
N THR A 147 -2.93 -20.46 13.28
CA THR A 147 -1.50 -20.27 13.52
C THR A 147 -0.62 -20.94 12.46
N ASN A 148 -1.00 -22.15 12.02
CA ASN A 148 -0.25 -22.86 10.99
C ASN A 148 -0.33 -22.14 9.64
N THR A 149 -1.50 -21.59 9.30
CA THR A 149 -1.71 -20.82 8.08
C THR A 149 -0.87 -19.53 8.08
N VAL A 150 -0.80 -18.82 9.22
CA VAL A 150 0.05 -17.62 9.35
C VAL A 150 1.51 -18.00 9.18
N ARG A 151 1.98 -19.05 9.87
CA ARG A 151 3.35 -19.56 9.77
C ARG A 151 3.72 -19.94 8.35
N GLU A 152 2.86 -20.70 7.66
CA GLU A 152 3.09 -21.09 6.26
C GLU A 152 3.25 -19.87 5.36
N LYS A 153 2.38 -18.87 5.52
CA LYS A 153 2.44 -17.63 4.74
C LYS A 153 3.70 -16.82 5.02
N LEU A 154 4.14 -16.71 6.27
CA LEU A 154 5.33 -15.95 6.66
C LEU A 154 6.65 -16.63 6.26
N THR A 155 6.66 -17.96 6.12
CA THR A 155 7.85 -18.73 5.73
C THR A 155 7.96 -18.99 4.23
N LYS A 156 6.95 -18.61 3.45
CA LYS A 156 6.90 -18.82 2.01
C LYS A 156 7.74 -17.80 1.24
N THR A 157 9.00 -18.09 1.00
CA THR A 157 10.01 -17.18 0.43
C THR A 157 10.00 -17.09 -1.11
N ASP A 158 9.01 -17.63 -1.80
CA ASP A 158 8.88 -17.57 -3.26
C ASP A 158 8.18 -16.29 -3.76
N THR A 159 7.61 -15.50 -2.85
CA THR A 159 6.89 -14.26 -3.14
C THR A 159 7.21 -13.17 -2.13
N GLN A 160 7.16 -11.90 -2.58
CA GLN A 160 7.38 -10.70 -1.74
C GLN A 160 6.09 -10.07 -1.25
N TYR A 161 4.93 -10.59 -1.65
CA TYR A 161 3.64 -10.04 -1.27
C TYR A 161 2.62 -11.14 -1.03
N ILE A 162 2.28 -11.35 0.23
CA ILE A 162 1.27 -12.33 0.65
C ILE A 162 0.24 -11.65 1.54
N VAL A 163 -1.01 -11.57 1.09
CA VAL A 163 -2.08 -11.03 1.91
C VAL A 163 -2.42 -12.01 3.05
N LEU A 164 -2.34 -11.50 4.27
CA LEU A 164 -2.75 -12.22 5.48
C LEU A 164 -4.25 -12.06 5.72
N LYS A 165 -4.72 -10.81 5.89
CA LYS A 165 -6.14 -10.47 6.08
C LYS A 165 -6.45 -9.11 5.45
N LYS A 166 -7.65 -8.99 4.87
CA LYS A 166 -8.22 -7.73 4.38
C LYS A 166 -9.20 -7.17 5.41
N GLU A 167 -9.53 -5.90 5.26
CA GLU A 167 -10.57 -5.21 6.05
C GLU A 167 -10.31 -5.24 7.56
N VAL A 168 -9.06 -5.06 7.95
CA VAL A 168 -8.63 -5.01 9.36
C VAL A 168 -8.85 -3.60 9.92
N GLU A 169 -9.32 -3.50 11.15
CA GLU A 169 -9.52 -2.22 11.83
C GLU A 169 -8.18 -1.52 12.17
N LYS A 170 -8.22 -0.20 12.27
CA LYS A 170 -7.07 0.62 12.61
C LYS A 170 -6.41 0.23 13.94
N THR A 171 -7.21 -0.16 14.92
CA THR A 171 -6.74 -0.61 16.24
C THR A 171 -5.81 -1.82 16.14
N VAL A 172 -6.19 -2.80 15.32
CA VAL A 172 -5.40 -4.01 15.06
C VAL A 172 -4.16 -3.69 14.22
N SER A 173 -4.30 -2.83 13.19
CA SER A 173 -3.17 -2.37 12.38
C SER A 173 -2.09 -1.70 13.23
N THR A 174 -2.48 -0.77 14.12
CA THR A 174 -1.55 -0.11 15.04
C THR A 174 -0.88 -1.11 15.99
N ALA A 175 -1.66 -2.06 16.55
CA ALA A 175 -1.11 -3.09 17.43
C ALA A 175 -0.07 -3.99 16.71
N ILE A 176 -0.26 -4.26 15.40
CA ILE A 176 0.73 -5.00 14.59
C ILE A 176 2.00 -4.17 14.39
N GLU A 177 1.88 -2.89 14.06
CA GLU A 177 3.03 -1.99 13.88
C GLU A 177 3.83 -1.82 15.18
N ASP A 178 3.14 -1.67 16.32
CA ASP A 178 3.77 -1.60 17.65
C ASP A 178 4.51 -2.90 17.98
N LYS A 179 3.90 -4.06 17.67
CA LYS A 179 4.53 -5.37 17.91
C LYS A 179 5.77 -5.59 17.06
N LEU A 180 5.74 -5.20 15.78
CA LEU A 180 6.90 -5.26 14.89
C LEU A 180 8.04 -4.37 15.41
N THR A 181 7.70 -3.18 15.90
CA THR A 181 8.67 -2.26 16.51
C THR A 181 9.27 -2.85 17.80
N GLU A 182 8.46 -3.47 18.66
CA GLU A 182 8.89 -4.16 19.87
C GLU A 182 9.89 -5.29 19.56
N LEU A 183 9.58 -6.10 18.57
CA LEU A 183 10.44 -7.20 18.13
C LEU A 183 11.67 -6.75 17.32
N GLY A 184 11.69 -5.49 16.85
CA GLY A 184 12.77 -4.94 16.04
C GLY A 184 12.88 -5.60 14.64
N ILE A 185 11.77 -6.12 14.13
CA ILE A 185 11.69 -6.81 12.84
C ILE A 185 10.79 -6.02 11.88
N ASP A 186 10.95 -6.27 10.58
CA ASP A 186 10.12 -5.74 9.50
C ASP A 186 9.73 -6.89 8.56
N GLY A 187 8.76 -6.66 7.69
CA GLY A 187 8.29 -7.68 6.72
C GLY A 187 6.80 -7.96 6.82
N VAL A 188 6.09 -7.34 7.78
CA VAL A 188 4.62 -7.27 7.78
C VAL A 188 4.21 -5.81 7.69
N ARG A 189 3.26 -5.49 6.87
CA ARG A 189 2.79 -4.12 6.63
C ARG A 189 1.28 -4.06 6.57
N CYS A 190 0.76 -2.88 6.88
CA CYS A 190 -0.66 -2.58 6.89
C CYS A 190 -0.94 -1.45 5.90
N ASP A 191 -1.47 -1.76 4.72
CA ASP A 191 -1.83 -0.76 3.73
C ASP A 191 -3.25 -0.27 3.98
N PRO A 192 -3.48 1.06 4.07
CA PRO A 192 -4.82 1.62 4.20
C PRO A 192 -5.63 1.36 2.93
N THR A 193 -6.86 0.89 3.12
CA THR A 193 -7.83 0.62 2.06
C THR A 193 -9.16 1.23 2.48
N THR A 194 -10.01 1.60 1.54
CA THR A 194 -11.34 2.13 1.85
C THR A 194 -12.37 1.04 1.72
N ARG A 195 -13.27 0.94 2.70
CA ARG A 195 -14.44 0.07 2.66
C ARG A 195 -15.72 0.88 2.74
N ARG A 196 -16.71 0.52 1.93
CA ARG A 196 -18.04 1.09 2.00
C ARG A 196 -18.85 0.41 3.11
N LEU A 197 -19.40 1.21 4.02
CA LEU A 197 -20.22 0.76 5.13
C LEU A 197 -21.67 1.22 4.95
N TYR A 198 -22.61 0.34 5.26
CA TYR A 198 -24.04 0.60 5.27
C TYR A 198 -24.56 0.42 6.69
N PRO A 199 -24.53 1.48 7.54
CA PRO A 199 -24.85 1.37 8.98
C PRO A 199 -26.28 0.86 9.25
N GLN A 200 -27.19 1.06 8.30
CA GLN A 200 -28.58 0.61 8.37
C GLN A 200 -28.78 -0.82 7.81
N ASN A 201 -27.68 -1.55 7.59
CA ASN A 201 -27.68 -2.92 7.04
C ASN A 201 -28.39 -3.00 5.67
N THR A 202 -29.53 -3.70 5.61
CA THR A 202 -30.29 -3.95 4.37
C THR A 202 -31.25 -2.83 4.00
N LEU A 203 -31.41 -1.80 4.84
CA LEU A 203 -32.36 -0.71 4.60
C LEU A 203 -32.03 0.01 3.28
N ALA A 204 -33.03 0.15 2.42
CA ALA A 204 -32.93 0.77 1.09
C ALA A 204 -31.85 0.15 0.17
N SER A 205 -31.44 -1.11 0.42
CA SER A 205 -30.34 -1.76 -0.30
C SER A 205 -30.53 -1.78 -1.81
N VAL A 206 -31.77 -1.98 -2.29
CA VAL A 206 -32.08 -1.98 -3.73
C VAL A 206 -31.94 -0.59 -4.36
N VAL A 207 -32.21 0.46 -3.58
CA VAL A 207 -32.11 1.85 -4.05
C VAL A 207 -30.66 2.33 -3.95
N LEU A 208 -30.02 2.13 -2.81
CA LEU A 208 -28.63 2.53 -2.58
C LEU A 208 -27.70 1.78 -3.53
N GLY A 209 -27.89 0.48 -3.66
CA GLY A 209 -26.98 -0.38 -4.37
C GLY A 209 -25.74 -0.72 -3.56
N HIS A 210 -24.63 -1.00 -4.25
CA HIS A 210 -23.35 -1.36 -3.62
C HIS A 210 -22.17 -0.99 -4.50
N THR A 211 -21.00 -0.97 -3.89
CA THR A 211 -19.71 -0.78 -4.56
C THR A 211 -18.95 -2.11 -4.68
N ASP A 212 -17.96 -2.16 -5.57
CA ASP A 212 -16.97 -3.23 -5.60
C ASP A 212 -15.91 -3.06 -4.50
N TYR A 213 -14.92 -3.96 -4.50
CA TYR A 213 -13.78 -3.90 -3.55
C TYR A 213 -12.84 -2.72 -3.81
N GLU A 214 -12.88 -2.11 -4.99
CA GLU A 214 -12.08 -0.95 -5.36
C GLU A 214 -12.80 0.37 -5.01
N GLY A 215 -14.08 0.28 -4.59
CA GLY A 215 -14.90 1.42 -4.19
C GLY A 215 -15.73 2.02 -5.33
N ASN A 216 -15.75 1.39 -6.53
CA ASN A 216 -16.57 1.85 -7.65
C ASN A 216 -18.01 1.40 -7.47
N GLY A 217 -18.97 2.27 -7.80
CA GLY A 217 -20.38 1.94 -7.74
C GLY A 217 -20.79 0.96 -8.84
N ILE A 218 -21.40 -0.18 -8.44
CA ILE A 218 -21.84 -1.22 -9.40
C ILE A 218 -23.33 -1.18 -9.65
N TYR A 219 -24.11 -0.83 -8.64
CA TYR A 219 -25.57 -0.87 -8.70
C TYR A 219 -26.21 0.30 -7.93
N GLY A 220 -27.46 0.62 -8.28
CA GLY A 220 -28.29 1.62 -7.57
C GLY A 220 -27.76 3.05 -7.67
N LEU A 221 -27.98 3.83 -6.62
CA LEU A 221 -27.51 5.21 -6.51
C LEU A 221 -25.98 5.29 -6.44
N GLU A 222 -25.33 4.30 -5.85
CA GLU A 222 -23.87 4.21 -5.84
C GLU A 222 -23.30 4.22 -7.26
N ALA A 223 -23.89 3.46 -8.17
CA ALA A 223 -23.46 3.44 -9.59
C ALA A 223 -23.90 4.69 -10.35
N TYR A 224 -25.13 5.17 -10.10
CA TYR A 224 -25.66 6.31 -10.86
C TYR A 224 -24.92 7.62 -10.57
N TYR A 225 -24.49 7.81 -9.30
CA TYR A 225 -23.76 9.00 -8.85
C TYR A 225 -22.27 8.71 -8.62
N ASP A 226 -21.70 7.68 -9.25
CA ASP A 226 -20.33 7.28 -9.05
C ASP A 226 -19.33 8.41 -9.31
N ASP A 227 -19.49 9.16 -10.41
CA ASP A 227 -18.64 10.28 -10.79
C ASP A 227 -18.60 11.43 -9.74
N TYR A 228 -19.66 11.57 -8.94
CA TYR A 228 -19.75 12.57 -7.87
C TYR A 228 -19.24 12.01 -6.54
N LEU A 229 -19.58 10.76 -6.26
CA LEU A 229 -19.27 10.11 -4.99
C LEU A 229 -17.80 9.70 -4.88
N SER A 230 -17.16 9.26 -5.97
CA SER A 230 -15.82 8.65 -5.93
C SER A 230 -14.69 9.64 -5.61
N GLY A 231 -14.88 10.93 -5.93
CA GLY A 231 -13.82 11.94 -5.78
C GLY A 231 -12.66 11.76 -6.78
N ILE A 232 -11.53 12.38 -6.48
CA ILE A 232 -10.33 12.34 -7.33
C ILE A 232 -9.14 11.95 -6.47
N ASP A 233 -8.52 10.83 -6.80
CA ASP A 233 -7.33 10.36 -6.08
C ASP A 233 -6.17 11.34 -6.17
N GLY A 234 -5.53 11.54 -5.04
CA GLY A 234 -4.27 12.23 -4.93
C GLY A 234 -3.08 11.34 -5.30
N ARG A 235 -1.90 11.93 -5.36
CA ARG A 235 -0.66 11.17 -5.56
C ARG A 235 0.52 11.87 -4.92
N ILE A 236 1.39 11.07 -4.33
CA ILE A 236 2.67 11.54 -3.80
C ILE A 236 3.76 10.98 -4.69
N ILE A 237 4.56 11.86 -5.29
CA ILE A 237 5.69 11.49 -6.11
C ILE A 237 6.95 11.73 -5.28
N THR A 238 7.68 10.65 -4.98
CA THR A 238 8.94 10.71 -4.23
C THR A 238 10.10 10.15 -5.06
N ALA A 239 11.30 10.68 -4.86
CA ALA A 239 12.51 10.10 -5.43
C ALA A 239 13.01 8.97 -4.52
N LYS A 240 13.22 7.78 -5.10
CA LYS A 240 13.84 6.64 -4.41
C LYS A 240 15.23 6.35 -4.97
N ALA A 241 16.12 5.89 -4.09
CA ALA A 241 17.40 5.33 -4.48
C ALA A 241 17.21 3.92 -5.09
N SER A 242 18.26 3.39 -5.72
CA SER A 242 18.22 2.06 -6.33
C SER A 242 18.02 0.91 -5.34
N ASP A 243 18.24 1.13 -4.05
CA ASP A 243 17.97 0.21 -2.94
C ASP A 243 16.53 0.33 -2.39
N GLY A 244 15.69 1.20 -2.98
CA GLY A 244 14.31 1.42 -2.56
C GLY A 244 14.14 2.44 -1.43
N THR A 245 15.21 2.96 -0.83
CA THR A 245 15.14 3.99 0.21
C THR A 245 14.70 5.33 -0.36
N GLU A 246 13.87 6.07 0.37
CA GLU A 246 13.49 7.44 -0.03
C GLU A 246 14.69 8.37 0.10
N ILE A 247 14.95 9.16 -0.96
CA ILE A 247 16.01 10.17 -0.93
C ILE A 247 15.41 11.44 -0.29
N PRO A 248 15.75 11.76 0.96
CA PRO A 248 15.23 12.96 1.62
C PRO A 248 15.64 14.20 0.83
N TYR A 249 14.73 15.16 0.68
CA TYR A 249 14.96 16.50 0.12
C TYR A 249 15.22 16.62 -1.39
N ARG A 250 15.19 15.54 -2.18
CA ARG A 250 15.53 15.67 -3.60
C ARG A 250 14.35 15.97 -4.51
N TYR A 251 13.21 15.33 -4.29
CA TYR A 251 11.97 15.60 -5.01
C TYR A 251 10.80 14.98 -4.26
N LYS A 252 9.90 15.81 -3.77
CA LYS A 252 8.62 15.37 -3.23
C LYS A 252 7.55 16.32 -3.77
N GLN A 253 6.65 15.79 -4.57
CA GLN A 253 5.49 16.52 -5.04
C GLN A 253 4.24 15.78 -4.57
N SER A 254 3.38 16.47 -3.83
CA SER A 254 2.10 15.97 -3.35
C SER A 254 0.99 16.65 -4.14
N TYR A 255 0.09 15.85 -4.64
CA TYR A 255 -1.20 16.27 -5.15
C TYR A 255 -2.23 15.70 -4.17
N ASP A 256 -2.93 16.55 -3.47
CA ASP A 256 -3.88 16.13 -2.47
C ASP A 256 -5.09 15.46 -3.13
N ALA A 257 -5.63 14.44 -2.49
CA ALA A 257 -6.87 13.82 -2.90
C ALA A 257 -8.03 14.81 -2.71
N GLN A 258 -9.00 14.76 -3.59
CA GLN A 258 -10.26 15.50 -3.46
C GLN A 258 -11.35 14.50 -3.15
N ASP A 259 -11.90 14.58 -1.95
CA ASP A 259 -12.97 13.68 -1.53
C ASP A 259 -14.21 13.87 -2.40
N GLY A 260 -15.00 12.82 -2.55
CA GLY A 260 -16.25 12.85 -3.28
C GLY A 260 -17.31 13.69 -2.61
N ASP A 261 -18.29 14.16 -3.39
CA ASP A 261 -19.42 14.94 -2.91
C ASP A 261 -20.39 14.06 -2.12
N ASP A 262 -20.97 14.64 -1.06
CA ASP A 262 -22.02 13.98 -0.28
C ASP A 262 -23.37 14.05 -0.98
N LEU A 263 -24.16 13.00 -0.88
CA LEU A 263 -25.48 12.88 -1.48
C LEU A 263 -26.58 12.92 -0.41
N ASN A 264 -27.46 13.92 -0.48
CA ASN A 264 -28.62 14.02 0.39
C ASN A 264 -29.89 13.55 -0.36
N LEU A 265 -30.50 12.48 0.09
CA LEU A 265 -31.69 11.90 -0.52
C LEU A 265 -32.97 12.51 0.08
N ASN A 266 -34.05 12.45 -0.68
CA ASN A 266 -35.40 12.73 -0.14
C ASN A 266 -35.99 11.54 0.61
N ILE A 267 -35.34 10.37 0.60
CA ILE A 267 -35.74 9.18 1.33
C ILE A 267 -35.65 9.45 2.83
N ASP A 268 -36.70 9.08 3.57
CA ASP A 268 -36.73 9.08 5.03
C ASP A 268 -36.53 7.65 5.52
N ALA A 269 -35.47 7.40 6.30
CA ALA A 269 -35.11 6.10 6.79
C ALA A 269 -36.22 5.42 7.60
N ASN A 270 -37.00 6.18 8.35
CA ASN A 270 -38.12 5.64 9.13
C ASN A 270 -39.28 5.20 8.24
N ILE A 271 -39.62 6.03 7.23
CA ILE A 271 -40.67 5.72 6.27
C ILE A 271 -40.25 4.51 5.42
N GLN A 272 -39.01 4.48 5.02
CA GLN A 272 -38.40 3.36 4.28
C GLN A 272 -38.48 2.05 5.06
N TYR A 273 -38.09 2.08 6.34
CA TYR A 273 -38.21 0.91 7.22
C TYR A 273 -39.65 0.38 7.36
N ILE A 274 -40.61 1.31 7.52
CA ILE A 274 -42.03 0.92 7.63
C ILE A 274 -42.48 0.29 6.32
N LEU A 275 -42.15 0.89 5.17
CA LEU A 275 -42.52 0.35 3.86
C LEU A 275 -41.93 -1.06 3.63
N GLU A 276 -40.65 -1.27 3.89
CA GLU A 276 -39.99 -2.58 3.73
C GLU A 276 -40.64 -3.63 4.64
N LYS A 277 -40.89 -3.29 5.91
CA LYS A 277 -41.54 -4.18 6.88
C LYS A 277 -42.95 -4.60 6.45
N GLU A 278 -43.76 -3.64 6.04
CA GLU A 278 -45.15 -3.94 5.63
C GLU A 278 -45.20 -4.66 4.28
N LEU A 279 -44.27 -4.35 3.36
CA LEU A 279 -44.10 -5.04 2.09
C LEU A 279 -43.73 -6.52 2.32
N ALA A 280 -42.75 -6.79 3.17
CA ALA A 280 -42.32 -8.13 3.53
C ALA A 280 -43.50 -8.94 4.17
N LYS A 281 -44.30 -8.30 5.02
CA LYS A 281 -45.51 -8.90 5.60
C LYS A 281 -46.55 -9.22 4.51
N ALA A 282 -46.82 -8.27 3.64
CA ALA A 282 -47.80 -8.46 2.55
C ALA A 282 -47.38 -9.60 1.59
N VAL A 283 -46.10 -9.70 1.26
CA VAL A 283 -45.54 -10.80 0.45
C VAL A 283 -45.74 -12.15 1.14
N LYS A 284 -45.46 -12.22 2.43
CA LYS A 284 -45.61 -13.45 3.20
C LYS A 284 -47.07 -13.89 3.30
N GLU A 285 -48.00 -12.95 3.44
CA GLU A 285 -49.44 -13.24 3.57
C GLU A 285 -50.09 -13.60 2.22
N ASN A 286 -49.69 -12.93 1.12
CA ASN A 286 -50.37 -13.07 -0.16
C ASN A 286 -49.62 -13.95 -1.18
N GLN A 287 -48.34 -14.28 -0.92
CA GLN A 287 -47.51 -15.14 -1.76
C GLN A 287 -47.60 -14.80 -3.26
N PRO A 288 -47.24 -13.56 -3.68
CA PRO A 288 -47.33 -13.18 -5.08
C PRO A 288 -46.41 -14.09 -5.91
N THR A 289 -46.81 -14.35 -7.15
CA THR A 289 -46.10 -15.21 -8.09
C THR A 289 -44.81 -14.57 -8.60
N ASP A 290 -44.69 -13.26 -8.45
CA ASP A 290 -43.53 -12.45 -8.86
C ASP A 290 -43.23 -11.43 -7.75
N ARG A 291 -42.44 -10.43 -8.05
CA ARG A 291 -42.03 -9.41 -7.08
C ARG A 291 -43.16 -8.46 -6.71
N ALA A 292 -43.13 -8.01 -5.46
CA ALA A 292 -43.91 -6.88 -5.02
C ALA A 292 -43.04 -5.64 -4.86
N CYS A 293 -43.58 -4.49 -5.19
CA CYS A 293 -42.87 -3.21 -5.00
C CYS A 293 -43.83 -2.18 -4.35
N GLY A 294 -43.21 -1.24 -3.61
CA GLY A 294 -43.92 -0.14 -3.02
C GLY A 294 -43.16 1.15 -3.14
N ILE A 295 -43.85 2.26 -3.43
CA ILE A 295 -43.30 3.60 -3.51
C ILE A 295 -44.18 4.55 -2.71
N ILE A 296 -43.57 5.33 -1.84
CA ILE A 296 -44.23 6.41 -1.10
C ILE A 296 -43.67 7.74 -1.59
N MET A 297 -44.54 8.60 -2.17
CA MET A 297 -44.11 9.88 -2.74
C MET A 297 -45.09 11.01 -2.37
N ASN A 298 -44.57 12.23 -2.36
CA ASN A 298 -45.37 13.42 -2.25
C ASN A 298 -45.93 13.81 -3.63
N PRO A 299 -47.25 13.74 -3.86
CA PRO A 299 -47.80 14.01 -5.20
C PRO A 299 -47.71 15.47 -5.62
N LYS A 300 -47.47 16.40 -4.68
CA LYS A 300 -47.35 17.83 -4.97
C LYS A 300 -45.94 18.23 -5.39
N THR A 301 -44.93 17.59 -4.84
CA THR A 301 -43.51 17.94 -5.06
C THR A 301 -42.78 16.92 -5.91
N GLY A 302 -43.30 15.69 -6.04
CA GLY A 302 -42.66 14.57 -6.72
C GLY A 302 -41.54 13.90 -5.88
N GLN A 303 -41.33 14.36 -4.64
CA GLN A 303 -40.30 13.75 -3.76
C GLN A 303 -40.67 12.34 -3.36
N ILE A 304 -39.73 11.43 -3.49
CA ILE A 304 -39.88 10.02 -3.09
C ILE A 304 -39.35 9.88 -1.66
N TYR A 305 -40.21 9.52 -0.72
CA TYR A 305 -39.85 9.31 0.68
C TYR A 305 -39.41 7.90 1.00
N ALA A 306 -39.92 6.90 0.25
CA ALA A 306 -39.51 5.51 0.38
C ALA A 306 -39.75 4.75 -0.93
N MET A 307 -38.88 3.78 -1.21
CA MET A 307 -39.01 2.88 -2.36
C MET A 307 -38.42 1.51 -1.98
N ALA A 308 -39.23 0.45 -2.11
CA ALA A 308 -38.81 -0.90 -1.78
C ALA A 308 -39.34 -1.91 -2.79
N THR A 309 -38.61 -3.00 -2.95
CA THR A 309 -39.06 -4.19 -3.68
C THR A 309 -38.81 -5.42 -2.82
N SER A 310 -39.67 -6.43 -2.95
CA SER A 310 -39.39 -7.74 -2.38
C SER A 310 -38.64 -8.59 -3.37
N ASP A 311 -37.72 -9.38 -2.88
CA ASP A 311 -37.12 -10.50 -3.62
C ASP A 311 -38.09 -11.65 -3.77
#